data_f491b155dfecf47f0279eafa1cf23223
#
_entry.id   f491b155dfecf47f0279eafa1cf23223
#
_cell.length_a   1.000
_cell.length_b   1.000
_cell.length_c   1.000
_cell.angle_alpha   90.00
_cell.angle_beta   90.00
_cell.angle_gamma   90.00
#
_symmetry.space_group_name_H-M   'P 1'
#
loop_
_entity.id
_entity.type
_entity.pdbx_description
1 polymer ?
#
loop_
_entity_poly.entity_id
_entity_poly.type
_entity_poly.pdbx_seq_one_letter_code
_entity_poly.pdbx_strand_id
1 'polypeptide(L)'
;SFPNLPPNQWYMVDLFPGFNFNLRGSAYRSDSVTPLGPNSVLIEFRGYGLLNDTADERKQRIDHHNTIWGPFGRNLHEDLLGVTGQGVSMAPGTERRNILHGRHENSTIHDEVGMRHYYSEWGKYLDIDPYSMVK
;
A
#
# COMPACT_ATOMS: atom_id res chain seq x y z
N SER A 1 -5.94 0.85 21.36
CA SER A 1 -5.45 1.67 20.24
C SER A 1 -4.10 2.26 20.54
N PHE A 2 -3.42 2.78 19.54
CA PHE A 2 -2.17 3.51 19.74
C PHE A 2 -2.43 4.85 20.44
N PRO A 3 -1.47 5.32 21.28
CA PRO A 3 -1.59 6.62 21.92
C PRO A 3 -1.82 7.73 20.87
N ASN A 4 -2.73 8.64 21.19
CA ASN A 4 -3.06 9.81 20.35
C ASN A 4 -3.61 9.50 18.93
N LEU A 5 -3.93 8.24 18.64
CA LEU A 5 -4.62 7.88 17.41
C LEU A 5 -6.12 7.69 17.70
N PRO A 6 -7.01 8.53 17.18
CA PRO A 6 -8.45 8.30 17.26
C PRO A 6 -8.83 6.95 16.64
N PRO A 7 -9.80 6.22 17.23
CA PRO A 7 -10.10 4.84 16.81
C PRO A 7 -10.57 4.70 15.36
N ASN A 8 -11.09 5.77 14.78
CA ASN A 8 -11.61 5.83 13.42
C ASN A 8 -10.63 6.46 12.41
N GLN A 9 -9.43 6.80 12.85
CA GLN A 9 -8.41 7.38 11.97
C GLN A 9 -7.42 6.33 11.47
N TRP A 10 -6.90 6.62 10.30
CA TRP A 10 -5.90 5.84 9.62
C TRP A 10 -4.83 6.78 9.05
N TYR A 11 -3.57 6.44 9.28
CA TYR A 11 -2.43 7.13 8.72
C TYR A 11 -1.61 6.16 7.88
N MET A 12 -1.25 6.59 6.69
CA MET A 12 -0.34 5.88 5.81
C MET A 12 0.73 6.85 5.32
N VAL A 13 1.97 6.43 5.37
CA VAL A 13 3.12 7.18 4.89
C VAL A 13 3.88 6.31 3.91
N ASP A 14 3.88 6.71 2.66
CA ASP A 14 4.61 6.02 1.60
C ASP A 14 6.00 6.62 1.43
N LEU A 15 7.00 5.77 1.42
CA LEU A 15 8.38 6.09 1.11
C LEU A 15 8.77 5.42 -0.20
N PHE A 16 8.94 6.24 -1.23
CA PHE A 16 9.35 5.75 -2.54
C PHE A 16 10.69 5.01 -2.48
N PRO A 17 10.92 3.90 -3.19
CA PRO A 17 10.02 3.31 -4.20
C PRO A 17 9.09 2.20 -3.70
N GLY A 18 9.27 1.64 -2.54
CA GLY A 18 8.52 0.42 -2.20
C GLY A 18 8.42 0.14 -0.70
N PHE A 19 8.28 1.18 0.11
CA PHE A 19 8.10 1.01 1.55
C PHE A 19 6.99 1.90 2.07
N ASN A 20 6.14 1.39 2.95
CA ASN A 20 5.18 2.22 3.64
C ASN A 20 5.03 1.87 5.12
N PHE A 21 4.59 2.85 5.88
CA PHE A 21 4.08 2.68 7.23
C PHE A 21 2.57 2.88 7.24
N ASN A 22 1.89 1.99 7.95
CA ASN A 22 0.45 1.99 8.05
C ASN A 22 0.04 1.88 9.52
N LEU A 23 -0.68 2.87 10.01
CA LEU A 23 -1.16 2.95 11.38
C LEU A 23 -2.68 3.03 11.38
N ARG A 24 -3.34 1.99 11.86
CA ARG A 24 -4.79 1.88 11.88
C ARG A 24 -5.30 1.20 13.13
N GLY A 25 -6.07 1.92 13.94
CA GLY A 25 -6.67 1.37 15.15
C GLY A 25 -5.62 0.80 16.11
N SER A 26 -5.60 -0.51 16.28
CA SER A 26 -4.63 -1.23 17.12
C SER A 26 -3.47 -1.82 16.32
N ALA A 27 -3.47 -1.73 14.99
CA ALA A 27 -2.44 -2.28 14.13
C ALA A 27 -1.48 -1.20 13.66
N TYR A 28 -0.21 -1.44 13.85
CA TYR A 28 0.88 -0.71 13.24
C TYR A 28 1.74 -1.67 12.45
N ARG A 29 1.97 -1.37 11.19
CA ARG A 29 2.78 -2.23 10.33
C ARG A 29 3.66 -1.41 9.40
N SER A 30 4.70 -2.04 8.91
CA SER A 30 5.40 -1.62 7.70
C SER A 30 5.18 -2.64 6.60
N ASP A 31 5.12 -2.17 5.39
CA ASP A 31 5.06 -2.99 4.20
C ASP A 31 6.29 -2.66 3.36
N SER A 32 6.98 -3.69 2.88
CA SER A 32 8.11 -3.52 1.96
C SER A 32 7.88 -4.34 0.70
N VAL A 33 8.22 -3.74 -0.43
CA VAL A 33 8.09 -4.34 -1.76
C VAL A 33 9.47 -4.41 -2.39
N THR A 34 9.96 -5.63 -2.58
CA THR A 34 11.28 -5.90 -3.17
C THR A 34 11.11 -6.58 -4.51
N PRO A 35 11.50 -5.94 -5.63
CA PRO A 35 11.49 -6.58 -6.94
C PRO A 35 12.45 -7.77 -6.98
N LEU A 36 11.96 -8.92 -7.40
CA LEU A 36 12.77 -10.14 -7.62
C LEU A 36 13.04 -10.39 -9.12
N GLY A 37 12.30 -9.69 -9.98
CA GLY A 37 12.41 -9.80 -11.42
C GLY A 37 11.25 -9.08 -12.12
N PRO A 38 11.18 -9.13 -13.45
CA PRO A 38 10.15 -8.41 -14.20
C PRO A 38 8.70 -8.83 -13.86
N ASN A 39 8.52 -10.05 -13.42
CA ASN A 39 7.20 -10.65 -13.16
C ASN A 39 7.07 -11.18 -11.74
N SER A 40 7.96 -10.78 -10.84
CA SER A 40 7.98 -11.31 -9.48
C SER A 40 8.41 -10.25 -8.48
N VAL A 41 7.73 -10.20 -7.36
CA VAL A 41 7.98 -9.29 -6.27
C VAL A 41 7.80 -10.01 -4.94
N LEU A 42 8.64 -9.69 -3.98
CA LEU A 42 8.44 -10.06 -2.57
C LEU A 42 7.76 -8.92 -1.84
N ILE A 43 6.62 -9.21 -1.22
CA ILE A 43 5.93 -8.27 -0.34
C ILE A 43 6.01 -8.79 1.08
N GLU A 44 6.54 -7.99 1.98
CA GLU A 44 6.63 -8.32 3.41
C GLU A 44 5.74 -7.37 4.22
N PHE A 45 4.87 -7.94 5.03
CA PHE A 45 4.06 -7.21 6.00
C PHE A 45 4.59 -7.48 7.41
N ARG A 46 5.04 -6.44 8.10
CA ARG A 46 5.56 -6.55 9.47
C ARG A 46 4.68 -5.78 10.44
N GLY A 47 4.02 -6.52 11.32
CA GLY A 47 3.25 -5.93 12.41
C GLY A 47 4.13 -5.54 13.59
N TYR A 48 3.81 -4.44 14.22
CA TYR A 48 4.52 -3.92 15.40
C TYR A 48 3.58 -3.80 16.61
N GLY A 49 4.14 -3.97 17.79
CA GLY A 49 3.52 -3.65 19.06
C GLY A 49 4.23 -2.48 19.75
N LEU A 50 3.64 -1.99 20.81
CA LEU A 50 4.31 -1.04 21.70
C LEU A 50 5.23 -1.79 22.67
N LEU A 51 6.29 -1.12 23.08
CA LEU A 51 7.27 -1.71 24.01
C LEU A 51 6.63 -2.13 25.34
N ASN A 52 5.65 -1.34 25.80
CA ASN A 52 4.97 -1.54 27.08
C ASN A 52 3.61 -2.26 26.92
N ASP A 53 3.34 -2.88 25.77
CA ASP A 53 2.12 -3.68 25.61
C ASP A 53 2.11 -4.83 26.63
N THR A 54 1.00 -5.00 27.31
CA THR A 54 0.68 -6.23 28.03
C THR A 54 0.58 -7.42 27.09
N ALA A 55 0.59 -8.63 27.61
CA ALA A 55 0.43 -9.84 26.83
C ALA A 55 -0.89 -9.85 26.03
N ASP A 56 -1.98 -9.37 26.66
CA ASP A 56 -3.30 -9.31 26.04
C ASP A 56 -3.38 -8.25 24.93
N GLU A 57 -2.80 -7.06 25.15
CA GLU A 57 -2.71 -6.01 24.13
C GLU A 57 -1.88 -6.47 22.96
N ARG A 58 -0.75 -7.13 23.20
CA ARG A 58 0.09 -7.70 22.15
C ARG A 58 -0.65 -8.76 21.35
N LYS A 59 -1.35 -9.65 22.04
CA LYS A 59 -2.20 -10.66 21.38
C LYS A 59 -3.26 -10.00 20.51
N GLN A 60 -3.94 -8.98 21.00
CA GLN A 60 -4.95 -8.24 20.25
C GLN A 60 -4.37 -7.60 18.97
N ARG A 61 -3.15 -7.04 19.03
CA ARG A 61 -2.48 -6.49 17.84
C ARG A 61 -2.15 -7.56 16.81
N ILE A 62 -1.63 -8.70 17.26
CA ILE A 62 -1.32 -9.84 16.40
C ILE A 62 -2.58 -10.36 15.72
N ASP A 63 -3.64 -10.59 16.48
CA ASP A 63 -4.92 -11.08 15.96
C ASP A 63 -5.52 -10.11 14.94
N HIS A 64 -5.49 -8.80 15.23
CA HIS A 64 -5.97 -7.78 14.30
C HIS A 64 -5.14 -7.75 13.01
N HIS A 65 -3.80 -7.76 13.12
CA HIS A 65 -2.91 -7.80 11.97
C HIS A 65 -3.18 -9.04 11.11
N ASN A 66 -3.25 -10.22 11.71
CA ASN A 66 -3.46 -11.47 10.99
C ASN A 66 -4.86 -11.57 10.37
N THR A 67 -5.88 -11.02 11.03
CA THR A 67 -7.25 -11.00 10.49
C THR A 67 -7.34 -10.19 9.19
N ILE A 68 -6.51 -9.17 9.04
CA ILE A 68 -6.54 -8.30 7.86
C ILE A 68 -5.49 -8.75 6.84
N TRP A 69 -4.25 -8.98 7.26
CA TRP A 69 -3.06 -9.14 6.40
C TRP A 69 -2.37 -10.49 6.52
N GLY A 70 -2.85 -11.36 7.39
CA GLY A 70 -2.35 -12.74 7.46
C GLY A 70 -2.64 -13.51 6.17
N PRO A 71 -2.03 -14.70 5.98
CA PRO A 71 -2.20 -15.51 4.77
C PRO A 71 -3.65 -15.82 4.41
N PHE A 72 -4.53 -15.83 5.42
CA PHE A 72 -5.97 -16.01 5.27
C PHE A 72 -6.76 -14.76 5.70
N GLY A 73 -6.09 -13.62 5.76
CA GLY A 73 -6.68 -12.34 6.10
C GLY A 73 -7.57 -11.83 4.98
N ARG A 74 -8.60 -11.09 5.36
CA ARG A 74 -9.65 -10.68 4.41
C ARG A 74 -9.20 -9.69 3.33
N ASN A 75 -8.17 -8.85 3.61
CA ASN A 75 -7.75 -7.83 2.64
C ASN A 75 -6.65 -8.33 1.70
N LEU A 76 -5.76 -9.22 2.17
CA LEU A 76 -4.63 -9.68 1.36
C LEU A 76 -5.09 -10.38 0.07
N HIS A 77 -6.14 -11.17 0.12
CA HIS A 77 -6.66 -11.87 -1.06
C HIS A 77 -7.17 -10.90 -2.13
N GLU A 78 -7.85 -9.84 -1.73
CA GLU A 78 -8.34 -8.80 -2.64
C GLU A 78 -7.17 -8.08 -3.32
N ASP A 79 -6.17 -7.69 -2.56
CA ASP A 79 -4.98 -7.01 -3.07
C ASP A 79 -4.18 -7.91 -4.03
N LEU A 80 -4.03 -9.20 -3.71
CA LEU A 80 -3.34 -10.16 -4.57
C LEU A 80 -4.06 -10.36 -5.92
N LEU A 81 -5.38 -10.38 -5.93
CA LEU A 81 -6.16 -10.43 -7.17
C LEU A 81 -5.92 -9.20 -8.03
N GLY A 82 -5.92 -8.00 -7.42
CA GLY A 82 -5.65 -6.74 -8.11
C GLY A 82 -4.24 -6.71 -8.72
N VAL A 83 -3.22 -7.03 -7.93
CA VAL A 83 -1.83 -7.03 -8.37
C VAL A 83 -1.59 -8.07 -9.48
N THR A 84 -2.15 -9.27 -9.34
CA THR A 84 -2.04 -10.31 -10.36
C THR A 84 -2.72 -9.89 -11.67
N GLY A 85 -3.92 -9.32 -11.59
CA GLY A 85 -4.66 -8.82 -12.74
C GLY A 85 -3.90 -7.70 -13.48
N GLN A 86 -3.30 -6.78 -12.75
CA GLN A 86 -2.42 -5.75 -13.32
C GLN A 86 -1.20 -6.37 -14.01
N GLY A 87 -0.53 -7.32 -13.37
CA GLY A 87 0.62 -8.01 -13.96
C GLY A 87 0.28 -8.65 -15.30
N VAL A 88 -0.87 -9.32 -15.40
CA VAL A 88 -1.37 -9.87 -16.67
C VAL A 88 -1.65 -8.77 -17.70
N SER A 89 -2.22 -7.65 -17.28
CA SER A 89 -2.53 -6.53 -18.18
C SER A 89 -1.28 -5.84 -18.72
N MET A 90 -0.20 -5.87 -17.97
CA MET A 90 1.08 -5.22 -18.31
C MET A 90 2.06 -6.18 -19.03
N ALA A 91 1.66 -7.44 -19.25
CA ALA A 91 2.53 -8.41 -19.90
C ALA A 91 2.92 -7.97 -21.33
N PRO A 92 4.17 -8.24 -21.77
CA PRO A 92 4.61 -7.92 -23.12
C PRO A 92 3.69 -8.51 -24.19
N GLY A 93 3.39 -7.74 -25.23
CA GLY A 93 2.51 -8.16 -26.32
C GLY A 93 1.01 -7.92 -26.05
N THR A 94 0.64 -7.35 -24.94
CA THR A 94 -0.71 -6.84 -24.74
C THR A 94 -0.82 -5.43 -25.33
N GLU A 95 -1.74 -5.19 -26.25
CA GLU A 95 -2.02 -3.83 -26.77
C GLU A 95 -2.84 -2.97 -25.79
N ARG A 96 -2.90 -3.37 -24.53
CA ARG A 96 -3.69 -2.70 -23.51
C ARG A 96 -2.98 -1.46 -23.01
N ARG A 97 -3.70 -0.38 -22.94
CA ARG A 97 -3.24 0.86 -22.29
C ARG A 97 -3.49 0.77 -20.80
N ASN A 98 -2.46 0.99 -20.00
CA ASN A 98 -2.61 1.19 -18.56
C ASN A 98 -2.93 2.65 -18.30
N ILE A 99 -3.93 2.89 -17.48
CA ILE A 99 -4.30 4.22 -17.02
C ILE A 99 -3.69 4.40 -15.64
N LEU A 100 -2.76 5.33 -15.53
CA LEU A 100 -2.30 5.80 -14.23
C LEU A 100 -3.37 6.74 -13.67
N HIS A 101 -4.05 6.27 -12.64
CA HIS A 101 -5.17 6.97 -12.05
C HIS A 101 -4.73 7.68 -10.77
N GLY A 102 -4.76 8.99 -10.78
CA GLY A 102 -4.57 9.80 -9.59
C GLY A 102 -5.77 10.71 -9.45
N ARG A 103 -6.78 10.28 -8.70
CA ARG A 103 -7.98 11.07 -8.47
C ARG A 103 -7.63 12.43 -7.89
N HIS A 104 -8.18 13.47 -8.49
CA HIS A 104 -8.03 14.84 -8.05
C HIS A 104 -9.40 15.37 -7.60
N GLU A 105 -9.64 15.34 -6.30
CA GLU A 105 -10.84 15.89 -5.68
C GLU A 105 -10.44 16.94 -4.65
N ASN A 106 -11.15 18.06 -4.63
CA ASN A 106 -10.85 19.14 -3.70
C ASN A 106 -11.15 18.71 -2.26
N SER A 107 -10.12 18.66 -1.43
CA SER A 107 -10.19 18.57 0.04
C SER A 107 -11.00 17.39 0.59
N THR A 108 -11.03 16.26 -0.08
CA THR A 108 -11.71 15.07 0.42
C THR A 108 -10.72 14.02 0.89
N ILE A 109 -11.17 13.11 1.75
CA ILE A 109 -10.39 11.95 2.19
C ILE A 109 -10.09 10.96 1.06
N HIS A 110 -10.66 11.16 -0.11
CA HIS A 110 -10.47 10.34 -1.31
C HIS A 110 -9.54 10.97 -2.35
N ASP A 111 -8.91 12.09 -2.02
CA ASP A 111 -7.88 12.67 -2.89
C ASP A 111 -6.63 11.79 -2.88
N GLU A 112 -6.21 11.38 -4.07
CA GLU A 112 -5.05 10.51 -4.28
C GLU A 112 -3.76 11.31 -4.52
N VAL A 113 -3.54 12.36 -3.76
CA VAL A 113 -2.35 13.22 -3.86
C VAL A 113 -1.05 12.42 -3.68
N GLY A 114 -1.03 11.48 -2.75
CA GLY A 114 0.13 10.61 -2.51
C GLY A 114 0.46 9.76 -3.73
N MET A 115 -0.55 9.20 -4.39
CA MET A 115 -0.38 8.43 -5.62
C MET A 115 0.16 9.30 -6.77
N ARG A 116 -0.34 10.53 -6.92
CA ARG A 116 0.20 11.47 -7.91
C ARG A 116 1.68 11.80 -7.66
N HIS A 117 2.06 12.01 -6.41
CA HIS A 117 3.46 12.21 -6.06
C HIS A 117 4.31 10.99 -6.35
N TYR A 118 3.82 9.80 -6.00
CA TYR A 118 4.51 8.53 -6.28
C TYR A 118 4.81 8.37 -7.77
N TYR A 119 3.80 8.53 -8.63
CA TYR A 119 3.99 8.38 -10.07
C TYR A 119 4.83 9.51 -10.68
N SER A 120 4.77 10.70 -10.14
CA SER A 120 5.67 11.80 -10.57
C SER A 120 7.13 11.48 -10.23
N GLU A 121 7.42 10.92 -9.07
CA GLU A 121 8.76 10.45 -8.74
C GLU A 121 9.20 9.31 -9.66
N TRP A 122 8.34 8.31 -9.84
CA TRP A 122 8.60 7.18 -10.73
C TRP A 122 8.90 7.64 -12.16
N GLY A 123 8.17 8.62 -12.66
CA GLY A 123 8.37 9.19 -13.99
C GLY A 123 9.76 9.81 -14.19
N LYS A 124 10.34 10.43 -13.15
CA LYS A 124 11.71 10.98 -13.20
C LYS A 124 12.78 9.92 -13.49
N TYR A 125 12.61 8.70 -12.98
CA TYR A 125 13.53 7.59 -13.24
C TYR A 125 13.40 7.02 -14.65
N LEU A 126 12.28 7.25 -15.30
CA LEU A 126 12.00 6.77 -16.66
C LEU A 126 12.11 7.88 -17.71
N ASP A 127 12.43 9.12 -17.29
CA ASP A 127 12.45 10.31 -18.13
C ASP A 127 11.12 10.52 -18.89
N ILE A 128 10.00 10.32 -18.19
CA ILE A 128 8.65 10.52 -18.70
C ILE A 128 7.81 11.37 -17.72
N ASP A 129 6.83 12.08 -18.27
CA ASP A 129 5.75 12.65 -17.45
C ASP A 129 4.53 11.73 -17.52
N PRO A 130 4.22 10.96 -16.45
CA PRO A 130 3.13 9.99 -16.47
C PRO A 130 1.75 10.62 -16.65
N TYR A 131 1.61 11.94 -16.43
CA TYR A 131 0.35 12.67 -16.55
C TYR A 131 0.23 13.50 -17.82
N SER A 132 1.29 13.64 -18.62
CA SER A 132 1.25 14.39 -19.89
C SER A 132 0.40 13.72 -20.97
N MET A 133 0.14 12.43 -20.83
CA MET A 133 -0.61 11.63 -21.83
C MET A 133 -2.12 11.63 -21.60
N VAL A 134 -2.59 12.28 -20.56
CA VAL A 134 -4.04 12.43 -20.26
C VAL A 134 -4.47 13.81 -20.77
N LYS A 135 -4.79 13.87 -22.04
CA LYS A 135 -5.50 15.02 -22.65
C LYS A 135 -6.93 14.62 -22.94
#